data_6a235f54feeb8fcb941e0935acb938a3
#
_entry.id   6a235f54feeb8fcb941e0935acb938a3
#
_cell.length_a   1.000
_cell.length_b   1.000
_cell.length_c   1.000
_cell.angle_alpha   90.00
_cell.angle_beta   90.00
_cell.angle_gamma   90.00
#
_symmetry.space_group_name_H-M   'P 1'
#
loop_
_entity.id
_entity.type
_entity.pdbx_description
1 polymer ?
#
loop_
_entity_poly.entity_id
_entity_poly.type
_entity_poly.pdbx_seq_one_letter_code
_entity_poly.pdbx_strand_id
1 'polypeptide(L)'
;MGRDKGIYVQSYTQGSVSNLEAAVRDAIGGKVGADAMPDIFSSYADTAYEIELAGALADLSGYLSQEELDQYVDSYIEEGRIAADGTLRIFPTAKSTEIMMLNRTDWEPFAAATGASLEDLETIEGVVATAEAYYEWTDSLTPGVPEDGKAFYGRDAVANYFIIGMQQLGVEI
;
A
#
# COMPACT_ATOMS: atom_id res chain seq x y z
N MET A 1 25.15 -16.31 -9.49
CA MET A 1 24.57 -15.84 -10.76
C MET A 1 25.35 -14.68 -11.39
N GLY A 2 25.60 -13.57 -10.71
CA GLY A 2 26.32 -12.45 -11.32
C GLY A 2 27.75 -12.73 -11.73
N ARG A 3 28.52 -13.48 -10.92
CA ARG A 3 29.92 -13.81 -11.22
C ARG A 3 30.13 -14.56 -12.53
N ASP A 4 29.22 -15.48 -12.83
CA ASP A 4 29.35 -16.34 -14.02
C ASP A 4 29.01 -15.58 -15.32
N LYS A 5 28.29 -14.46 -15.21
CA LYS A 5 27.90 -13.60 -16.33
C LYS A 5 28.72 -12.29 -16.40
N GLY A 6 29.71 -12.10 -15.53
CA GLY A 6 30.48 -10.86 -15.47
C GLY A 6 29.69 -9.64 -14.99
N ILE A 7 28.54 -9.86 -14.32
CA ILE A 7 27.68 -8.79 -13.85
C ILE A 7 27.98 -8.53 -12.38
N TYR A 8 28.31 -7.30 -12.05
CA TYR A 8 28.45 -6.84 -10.66
C TYR A 8 27.15 -6.14 -10.24
N VAL A 9 26.53 -6.61 -9.15
CA VAL A 9 25.34 -5.97 -8.59
C VAL A 9 25.71 -5.35 -7.24
N GLN A 10 25.57 -4.05 -7.15
CA GLN A 10 25.73 -3.31 -5.92
C GLN A 10 24.35 -2.86 -5.43
N SER A 11 23.93 -3.37 -4.30
CA SER A 11 22.69 -2.95 -3.65
C SER A 11 22.97 -1.89 -2.60
N TYR A 12 22.08 -0.92 -2.50
CA TYR A 12 22.10 0.11 -1.46
C TYR A 12 20.67 0.49 -1.09
N THR A 13 20.51 1.13 0.06
CA THR A 13 19.21 1.56 0.56
C THR A 13 19.20 3.07 0.80
N GLN A 14 18.07 3.70 0.55
CA GLN A 14 17.82 5.12 0.88
C GLN A 14 17.10 5.28 2.23
N GLY A 15 16.90 4.17 2.95
CA GLY A 15 16.30 4.17 4.29
C GLY A 15 14.76 4.15 4.29
N SER A 16 14.11 4.87 3.38
CA SER A 16 12.65 4.86 3.23
C SER A 16 12.24 4.92 1.76
N VAL A 17 10.99 4.54 1.46
CA VAL A 17 10.43 4.65 0.10
C VAL A 17 10.46 6.10 -0.37
N SER A 18 9.98 7.04 0.44
CA SER A 18 9.96 8.47 0.09
C SER A 18 11.35 9.04 -0.21
N ASN A 19 12.39 8.59 0.53
CA ASN A 19 13.76 9.01 0.25
C ASN A 19 14.27 8.43 -1.08
N LEU A 20 13.93 7.18 -1.38
CA LEU A 20 14.30 6.54 -2.64
C LEU A 20 13.64 7.25 -3.82
N GLU A 21 12.35 7.53 -3.74
CA GLU A 21 11.60 8.26 -4.76
C GLU A 21 12.15 9.67 -4.98
N ALA A 22 12.46 10.40 -3.90
CA ALA A 22 13.09 11.70 -3.99
C ALA A 22 14.45 11.63 -4.67
N ALA A 23 15.28 10.64 -4.32
CA ALA A 23 16.61 10.46 -4.93
C ALA A 23 16.51 10.15 -6.43
N VAL A 24 15.53 9.31 -6.84
CA VAL A 24 15.28 9.00 -8.24
C VAL A 24 14.81 10.23 -9.01
N ARG A 25 13.85 11.02 -8.46
CA ARG A 25 13.41 12.28 -9.07
C ARG A 25 14.54 13.29 -9.21
N ASP A 26 15.38 13.42 -8.19
CA ASP A 26 16.55 14.31 -8.21
C ASP A 26 17.56 13.90 -9.28
N ALA A 27 17.80 12.58 -9.45
CA ALA A 27 18.69 12.03 -10.48
C ALA A 27 18.16 12.32 -11.89
N ILE A 28 16.86 12.07 -12.15
CA ILE A 28 16.22 12.35 -13.45
C ILE A 28 16.22 13.85 -13.76
N GLY A 29 15.94 14.68 -12.76
CA GLY A 29 15.95 16.14 -12.89
C GLY A 29 17.35 16.75 -13.05
N GLY A 30 18.42 15.98 -12.97
CA GLY A 30 19.80 16.47 -13.07
C GLY A 30 20.18 17.44 -11.95
N LYS A 31 19.59 17.28 -10.78
CA LYS A 31 19.83 18.17 -9.64
C LYS A 31 21.29 18.14 -9.21
N VAL A 32 21.87 19.29 -8.96
CA VAL A 32 23.26 19.40 -8.51
C VAL A 32 23.47 18.64 -7.20
N GLY A 33 24.40 17.69 -7.21
CA GLY A 33 24.69 16.84 -6.06
C GLY A 33 23.80 15.61 -5.92
N ALA A 34 22.90 15.37 -6.86
CA ALA A 34 22.14 14.11 -6.92
C ALA A 34 23.06 12.94 -7.26
N ASP A 35 22.73 11.77 -6.70
CA ASP A 35 23.37 10.50 -7.08
C ASP A 35 23.03 10.13 -8.54
N ALA A 36 23.79 9.23 -9.12
CA ALA A 36 23.47 8.67 -10.44
C ALA A 36 22.16 7.89 -10.38
N MET A 37 21.39 7.93 -11.49
CA MET A 37 20.19 7.12 -11.63
C MET A 37 20.51 5.64 -11.43
N PRO A 38 19.83 4.92 -10.53
CA PRO A 38 20.03 3.48 -10.37
C PRO A 38 19.51 2.72 -11.61
N ASP A 39 20.16 1.61 -11.96
CA ASP A 39 19.71 0.73 -13.06
C ASP A 39 18.40 0.03 -12.73
N ILE A 40 18.18 -0.33 -11.44
CA ILE A 40 16.98 -0.99 -10.93
C ILE A 40 16.64 -0.39 -9.56
N PHE A 41 15.39 -0.06 -9.35
CA PHE A 41 14.88 0.43 -8.07
C PHE A 41 13.45 -0.04 -7.83
N SER A 42 13.05 -0.09 -6.55
CA SER A 42 11.67 -0.35 -6.18
C SER A 42 10.87 0.95 -6.11
N SER A 43 9.62 0.92 -6.58
CA SER A 43 8.75 2.09 -6.60
C SER A 43 7.29 1.67 -6.51
N TYR A 44 6.43 2.59 -6.10
CA TYR A 44 5.00 2.50 -6.34
C TYR A 44 4.63 2.92 -7.76
N ALA A 45 3.46 2.51 -8.22
CA ALA A 45 3.03 2.73 -9.60
C ALA A 45 2.87 4.23 -9.96
N ASP A 46 2.42 5.06 -9.02
CA ASP A 46 2.29 6.50 -9.19
C ASP A 46 3.63 7.18 -9.47
N THR A 47 4.64 6.92 -8.66
CA THR A 47 6.01 7.43 -8.89
C THR A 47 6.61 6.86 -10.18
N ALA A 48 6.40 5.58 -10.46
CA ALA A 48 6.88 4.98 -11.71
C ALA A 48 6.22 5.62 -12.94
N TYR A 49 4.94 6.00 -12.85
CA TYR A 49 4.26 6.73 -13.92
C TYR A 49 4.88 8.12 -14.18
N GLU A 50 5.23 8.87 -13.13
CA GLU A 50 5.97 10.13 -13.29
C GLU A 50 7.31 9.93 -14.03
N ILE A 51 8.01 8.85 -13.71
CA ILE A 51 9.29 8.51 -14.32
C ILE A 51 9.11 8.08 -15.79
N GLU A 52 8.03 7.35 -16.09
CA GLU A 52 7.65 7.00 -17.48
C GLU A 52 7.37 8.25 -18.31
N LEU A 53 6.64 9.23 -17.77
CA LEU A 53 6.41 10.50 -18.46
C LEU A 53 7.70 11.26 -18.77
N ALA A 54 8.74 11.07 -17.95
CA ALA A 54 10.07 11.59 -18.22
C ALA A 54 10.87 10.76 -19.24
N GLY A 55 10.32 9.63 -19.73
CA GLY A 55 10.98 8.74 -20.67
C GLY A 55 12.17 7.97 -20.09
N ALA A 56 12.20 7.77 -18.75
CA ALA A 56 13.35 7.20 -18.06
C ALA A 56 13.14 5.73 -17.61
N LEU A 57 12.04 5.08 -18.00
CA LEU A 57 11.82 3.65 -17.77
C LEU A 57 12.13 2.81 -19.01
N ALA A 58 12.75 1.65 -18.78
CA ALA A 58 12.99 0.67 -19.81
C ALA A 58 11.71 -0.13 -20.13
N ASP A 59 11.54 -0.53 -21.38
CA ASP A 59 10.53 -1.53 -21.77
C ASP A 59 10.99 -2.92 -21.33
N LEU A 60 10.23 -3.56 -20.45
CA LEU A 60 10.51 -4.89 -19.93
C LEU A 60 9.88 -6.01 -20.78
N SER A 61 9.00 -5.71 -21.74
CA SER A 61 8.25 -6.69 -22.50
C SER A 61 9.14 -7.64 -23.31
N GLY A 62 10.32 -7.19 -23.71
CA GLY A 62 11.28 -8.01 -24.44
C GLY A 62 12.18 -8.90 -23.59
N TYR A 63 12.12 -8.77 -22.26
CA TYR A 63 13.01 -9.50 -21.35
C TYR A 63 12.31 -10.63 -20.59
N LEU A 64 10.98 -10.70 -20.67
CA LEU A 64 10.14 -11.68 -19.98
C LEU A 64 9.30 -12.42 -21.01
N SER A 65 9.37 -13.74 -21.02
CA SER A 65 8.51 -14.57 -21.85
C SER A 65 7.09 -14.63 -21.29
N GLN A 66 6.10 -14.95 -22.13
CA GLN A 66 4.72 -15.13 -21.66
C GLN A 66 4.63 -16.25 -20.61
N GLU A 67 5.38 -17.33 -20.75
CA GLU A 67 5.43 -18.42 -19.77
C GLU A 67 5.94 -17.96 -18.39
N GLU A 68 6.86 -16.99 -18.35
CA GLU A 68 7.32 -16.39 -17.10
C GLU A 68 6.25 -15.46 -16.51
N LEU A 69 5.58 -14.67 -17.32
CA LEU A 69 4.51 -13.76 -16.88
C LEU A 69 3.30 -14.53 -16.35
N ASP A 70 2.94 -15.65 -16.99
CA ASP A 70 1.81 -16.52 -16.57
C ASP A 70 2.00 -17.17 -15.17
N GLN A 71 3.20 -17.07 -14.59
CA GLN A 71 3.45 -17.49 -13.21
C GLN A 71 3.01 -16.46 -12.16
N TYR A 72 2.63 -15.28 -12.59
CA TYR A 72 2.21 -14.18 -11.72
C TYR A 72 0.70 -13.94 -11.84
N VAL A 73 0.15 -13.24 -10.88
CA VAL A 73 -1.27 -12.84 -10.93
C VAL A 73 -1.45 -11.79 -12.04
N ASP A 74 -2.34 -12.05 -12.98
CA ASP A 74 -2.56 -11.22 -14.17
C ASP A 74 -2.76 -9.74 -13.84
N SER A 75 -3.59 -9.43 -12.84
CA SER A 75 -3.86 -8.05 -12.43
C SER A 75 -2.61 -7.31 -11.92
N TYR A 76 -1.61 -8.04 -11.39
CA TYR A 76 -0.36 -7.44 -10.93
C TYR A 76 0.58 -7.13 -12.10
N ILE A 77 0.55 -7.96 -13.14
CA ILE A 77 1.28 -7.69 -14.38
C ILE A 77 0.63 -6.52 -15.12
N GLU A 78 -0.70 -6.50 -15.22
CA GLU A 78 -1.44 -5.41 -15.90
C GLU A 78 -1.21 -4.05 -15.23
N GLU A 79 -1.10 -3.99 -13.91
CA GLU A 79 -0.71 -2.76 -13.20
C GLU A 79 0.68 -2.24 -13.60
N GLY A 80 1.55 -3.11 -14.09
CA GLY A 80 2.88 -2.72 -14.59
C GLY A 80 2.89 -2.13 -16.01
N ARG A 81 1.75 -2.18 -16.73
CA ARG A 81 1.58 -1.67 -18.10
C ARG A 81 1.12 -0.21 -18.09
N ILE A 82 1.92 0.65 -17.49
CA ILE A 82 1.58 2.07 -17.30
C ILE A 82 1.86 2.94 -18.53
N ALA A 83 2.60 2.43 -19.52
CA ALA A 83 2.90 3.17 -20.73
C ALA A 83 1.67 3.25 -21.66
N ALA A 84 1.53 4.35 -22.40
CA ALA A 84 0.39 4.57 -23.31
C ALA A 84 0.29 3.52 -24.43
N ASP A 85 1.39 2.86 -24.76
CA ASP A 85 1.47 1.78 -25.76
C ASP A 85 1.20 0.38 -25.15
N GLY A 86 0.91 0.29 -23.84
CA GLY A 86 0.64 -0.95 -23.13
C GLY A 86 1.88 -1.81 -22.86
N THR A 87 3.09 -1.29 -23.07
CA THR A 87 4.33 -2.03 -22.73
C THR A 87 4.53 -2.12 -21.22
N LEU A 88 5.19 -3.20 -20.79
CA LEU A 88 5.48 -3.44 -19.37
C LEU A 88 6.66 -2.57 -18.93
N ARG A 89 6.42 -1.69 -17.95
CA ARG A 89 7.42 -0.80 -17.37
C ARG A 89 7.77 -1.15 -15.94
N ILE A 90 6.82 -1.75 -15.22
CA ILE A 90 7.00 -2.16 -13.83
C ILE A 90 6.82 -3.68 -13.76
N PHE A 91 7.70 -4.34 -13.00
CA PHE A 91 7.56 -5.75 -12.68
C PHE A 91 7.19 -5.90 -11.20
N PRO A 92 6.11 -6.63 -10.86
CA PRO A 92 5.65 -6.76 -9.48
C PRO A 92 6.63 -7.64 -8.69
N THR A 93 7.24 -7.06 -7.66
CA THR A 93 8.14 -7.80 -6.76
C THR A 93 7.47 -8.16 -5.45
N ALA A 94 6.55 -7.33 -4.98
CA ALA A 94 5.77 -7.53 -3.77
C ALA A 94 4.47 -6.74 -3.86
N LYS A 95 3.39 -7.30 -3.33
CA LYS A 95 2.11 -6.63 -3.12
C LYS A 95 1.72 -6.80 -1.67
N SER A 96 1.18 -5.74 -1.11
CA SER A 96 0.60 -5.75 0.23
C SER A 96 -0.91 -5.54 0.15
N THR A 97 -1.61 -6.02 1.15
CA THR A 97 -3.03 -5.75 1.33
C THR A 97 -3.27 -5.21 2.71
N GLU A 98 -4.32 -4.44 2.87
CA GLU A 98 -4.79 -4.07 4.19
C GLU A 98 -5.60 -5.21 4.79
N ILE A 99 -5.42 -5.41 6.08
CA ILE A 99 -6.19 -6.36 6.86
C ILE A 99 -6.70 -5.65 8.12
N MET A 100 -7.90 -5.97 8.53
CA MET A 100 -8.40 -5.58 9.85
C MET A 100 -7.92 -6.58 10.88
N MET A 101 -7.22 -6.11 11.90
CA MET A 101 -6.80 -6.90 13.05
C MET A 101 -7.67 -6.56 14.24
N LEU A 102 -8.26 -7.58 14.87
CA LEU A 102 -9.09 -7.42 16.04
C LEU A 102 -8.35 -7.91 17.29
N ASN A 103 -8.21 -7.06 18.31
CA ASN A 103 -7.73 -7.46 19.62
C ASN A 103 -8.83 -8.22 20.38
N ARG A 104 -8.78 -9.52 20.40
CA ARG A 104 -9.78 -10.37 21.03
C ARG A 104 -9.86 -10.19 22.54
N THR A 105 -8.78 -9.81 23.18
CA THR A 105 -8.77 -9.58 24.64
C THR A 105 -9.71 -8.46 25.06
N ASP A 106 -9.78 -7.40 24.25
CA ASP A 106 -10.68 -6.27 24.48
C ASP A 106 -12.07 -6.50 23.85
N TRP A 107 -12.12 -7.22 22.73
CA TRP A 107 -13.36 -7.53 22.05
C TRP A 107 -14.31 -8.43 22.84
N GLU A 108 -13.80 -9.53 23.38
CA GLU A 108 -14.65 -10.55 24.03
C GLU A 108 -15.49 -10.01 25.19
N PRO A 109 -14.95 -9.21 26.14
CA PRO A 109 -15.77 -8.61 27.19
C PRO A 109 -16.74 -7.54 26.66
N PHE A 110 -16.37 -6.77 25.65
CA PHE A 110 -17.25 -5.82 24.99
C PHE A 110 -18.44 -6.52 24.32
N ALA A 111 -18.17 -7.51 23.48
CA ALA A 111 -19.19 -8.27 22.78
C ALA A 111 -20.15 -8.97 23.75
N ALA A 112 -19.63 -9.53 24.85
CA ALA A 112 -20.44 -10.14 25.90
C ALA A 112 -21.34 -9.14 26.62
N ALA A 113 -20.92 -7.90 26.77
CA ALA A 113 -21.66 -6.86 27.46
C ALA A 113 -22.71 -6.16 26.58
N THR A 114 -22.44 -6.02 25.28
CA THR A 114 -23.25 -5.23 24.35
C THR A 114 -24.04 -6.06 23.35
N GLY A 115 -23.65 -7.32 23.14
CA GLY A 115 -24.20 -8.18 22.09
C GLY A 115 -23.60 -7.92 20.70
N ALA A 116 -22.53 -7.14 20.59
CA ALA A 116 -21.81 -6.90 19.34
C ALA A 116 -21.28 -8.21 18.74
N SER A 117 -21.30 -8.30 17.41
CA SER A 117 -20.88 -9.48 16.66
C SER A 117 -19.80 -9.14 15.63
N LEU A 118 -19.12 -10.14 15.08
CA LEU A 118 -18.13 -9.90 14.04
C LEU A 118 -18.77 -9.49 12.72
N GLU A 119 -20.03 -9.86 12.49
CA GLU A 119 -20.79 -9.44 11.32
C GLU A 119 -21.01 -7.92 11.29
N ASP A 120 -21.05 -7.25 12.46
CA ASP A 120 -21.14 -5.78 12.54
C ASP A 120 -19.90 -5.09 11.96
N LEU A 121 -18.79 -5.80 11.81
CA LEU A 121 -17.53 -5.26 11.27
C LEU A 121 -17.38 -5.45 9.75
N GLU A 122 -18.36 -6.05 9.07
CA GLU A 122 -18.28 -6.31 7.63
C GLU A 122 -18.52 -5.06 6.77
N THR A 123 -19.09 -4.00 7.35
CA THR A 123 -19.35 -2.73 6.67
C THR A 123 -18.78 -1.55 7.44
N ILE A 124 -18.50 -0.46 6.74
CA ILE A 124 -18.00 0.79 7.37
C ILE A 124 -19.03 1.36 8.35
N GLU A 125 -20.31 1.32 7.99
CA GLU A 125 -21.40 1.77 8.86
C GLU A 125 -21.46 0.94 10.15
N GLY A 126 -21.28 -0.37 10.04
CA GLY A 126 -21.22 -1.26 11.18
C GLY A 126 -19.98 -1.01 12.06
N VAL A 127 -18.82 -0.77 11.44
CA VAL A 127 -17.60 -0.37 12.19
C VAL A 127 -17.81 0.92 12.94
N VAL A 128 -18.46 1.93 12.33
CA VAL A 128 -18.76 3.22 12.99
C VAL A 128 -19.70 3.00 14.19
N ALA A 129 -20.80 2.29 14.01
CA ALA A 129 -21.74 2.00 15.08
C ALA A 129 -21.10 1.20 16.22
N THR A 130 -20.25 0.23 15.89
CA THR A 130 -19.47 -0.54 16.86
C THR A 130 -18.49 0.34 17.61
N ALA A 131 -17.84 1.29 16.94
CA ALA A 131 -16.90 2.22 17.55
C ALA A 131 -17.59 3.16 18.56
N GLU A 132 -18.79 3.66 18.23
CA GLU A 132 -19.61 4.45 19.15
C GLU A 132 -20.00 3.64 20.39
N ALA A 133 -20.53 2.42 20.18
CA ALA A 133 -20.91 1.53 21.27
C ALA A 133 -19.71 1.13 22.15
N TYR A 134 -18.54 0.92 21.54
CA TYR A 134 -17.31 0.60 22.30
C TYR A 134 -16.83 1.79 23.13
N TYR A 135 -16.90 3.01 22.59
CA TYR A 135 -16.59 4.22 23.33
C TYR A 135 -17.49 4.37 24.56
N GLU A 136 -18.81 4.29 24.36
CA GLU A 136 -19.79 4.39 25.44
C GLU A 136 -19.62 3.29 26.50
N TRP A 137 -19.37 2.06 26.05
CA TRP A 137 -19.13 0.95 26.98
C TRP A 137 -17.87 1.17 27.81
N THR A 138 -16.75 1.55 27.17
CA THR A 138 -15.50 1.79 27.92
C THR A 138 -15.58 2.99 28.84
N ASP A 139 -16.27 4.06 28.45
CA ASP A 139 -16.55 5.23 29.31
C ASP A 139 -17.35 4.83 30.56
N SER A 140 -18.33 3.94 30.38
CA SER A 140 -19.16 3.43 31.49
C SER A 140 -18.38 2.63 32.55
N LEU A 141 -17.20 2.12 32.22
CA LEU A 141 -16.35 1.37 33.16
C LEU A 141 -15.62 2.27 34.16
N THR A 142 -15.58 3.58 33.89
CA THR A 142 -14.91 4.59 34.70
C THR A 142 -15.85 5.73 35.09
N PRO A 143 -16.95 5.46 35.85
CA PRO A 143 -18.02 6.44 36.08
C PRO A 143 -17.59 7.71 36.81
N GLY A 144 -16.38 7.76 37.34
CA GLY A 144 -15.81 8.95 38.00
C GLY A 144 -15.00 9.86 37.07
N VAL A 145 -14.80 9.45 35.83
CA VAL A 145 -14.01 10.19 34.81
C VAL A 145 -14.87 10.26 33.55
N PRO A 146 -15.60 11.32 33.31
CA PRO A 146 -16.46 11.42 32.13
C PRO A 146 -15.65 11.61 30.86
N GLU A 147 -16.18 11.10 29.76
CA GLU A 147 -15.65 11.25 28.41
C GLU A 147 -14.23 10.65 28.20
N ASP A 148 -13.92 9.54 28.94
CA ASP A 148 -12.66 8.82 28.82
C ASP A 148 -12.79 7.51 28.04
N GLY A 149 -13.83 7.35 27.24
CA GLY A 149 -14.05 6.21 26.37
C GLY A 149 -12.87 5.98 25.41
N LYS A 150 -12.62 4.71 25.07
CA LYS A 150 -11.49 4.33 24.24
C LYS A 150 -11.88 4.27 22.77
N ALA A 151 -10.94 4.63 21.90
CA ALA A 151 -11.09 4.43 20.47
C ALA A 151 -11.10 2.92 20.12
N PHE A 152 -12.07 2.52 19.33
CA PHE A 152 -12.20 1.14 18.85
C PHE A 152 -11.32 0.86 17.64
N TYR A 153 -11.24 1.80 16.69
CA TYR A 153 -10.65 1.58 15.39
C TYR A 153 -9.58 2.63 15.08
N GLY A 154 -8.47 2.18 14.51
CA GLY A 154 -7.41 3.02 14.00
C GLY A 154 -7.00 2.57 12.61
N ARG A 155 -6.65 3.50 11.75
CA ARG A 155 -6.18 3.24 10.41
C ARG A 155 -4.94 4.07 10.13
N ASP A 156 -3.88 3.46 9.57
CA ASP A 156 -2.62 4.12 9.28
C ASP A 156 -2.57 4.74 7.88
N ALA A 157 -3.13 4.07 6.88
CA ALA A 157 -3.06 4.49 5.48
C ALA A 157 -4.33 5.25 5.04
N VAL A 158 -4.41 6.53 5.38
CA VAL A 158 -5.59 7.39 5.05
C VAL A 158 -5.80 7.50 3.54
N ALA A 159 -4.74 7.56 2.72
CA ALA A 159 -4.86 7.59 1.27
C ALA A 159 -5.58 6.34 0.74
N ASN A 160 -5.22 5.16 1.19
CA ASN A 160 -5.88 3.91 0.81
C ASN A 160 -7.36 3.90 1.22
N TYR A 161 -7.70 4.50 2.36
CA TYR A 161 -9.09 4.63 2.78
C TYR A 161 -9.95 5.37 1.75
N PHE A 162 -9.46 6.50 1.25
CA PHE A 162 -10.16 7.26 0.22
C PHE A 162 -10.21 6.51 -1.11
N ILE A 163 -9.10 5.94 -1.58
CA ILE A 163 -9.02 5.20 -2.83
C ILE A 163 -9.99 4.01 -2.82
N ILE A 164 -9.92 3.17 -1.79
CA ILE A 164 -10.77 1.99 -1.66
C ILE A 164 -12.24 2.41 -1.51
N GLY A 165 -12.52 3.41 -0.67
CA GLY A 165 -13.88 3.91 -0.46
C GLY A 165 -14.50 4.47 -1.73
N MET A 166 -13.75 5.24 -2.52
CA MET A 166 -14.23 5.76 -3.80
C MET A 166 -14.51 4.63 -4.79
N GLN A 167 -13.64 3.63 -4.90
CA GLN A 167 -13.86 2.45 -5.75
C GLN A 167 -15.10 1.66 -5.32
N GLN A 168 -15.32 1.46 -4.01
CA GLN A 168 -16.51 0.79 -3.48
C GLN A 168 -17.81 1.56 -3.80
N LEU A 169 -17.73 2.88 -3.91
CA LEU A 169 -18.83 3.74 -4.35
C LEU A 169 -18.97 3.82 -5.87
N GLY A 170 -18.15 3.12 -6.64
CA GLY A 170 -18.18 3.11 -8.11
C GLY A 170 -17.60 4.37 -8.75
N VAL A 171 -16.77 5.11 -8.03
CA VAL A 171 -16.06 6.27 -8.57
C VAL A 171 -14.76 5.80 -9.21
N GLU A 172 -14.55 6.14 -10.47
CA GLU A 172 -13.25 5.97 -11.15
C GLU A 172 -12.30 7.08 -10.71
N ILE A 173 -11.05 6.71 -10.40
CA ILE A 173 -9.99 7.60 -9.94
C ILE A 173 -8.92 7.65 -11.03
#